data_5fa8cde5a1a4f1321795aa210a6276c9
#
_entry.id   5fa8cde5a1a4f1321795aa210a6276c9
#
_cell.length_a   1.000
_cell.length_b   1.000
_cell.length_c   1.000
_cell.angle_alpha   90.00
_cell.angle_beta   90.00
_cell.angle_gamma   90.00
#
_symmetry.space_group_name_H-M   'P 1'
#
loop_
_entity.id
_entity.type
_entity.pdbx_description
1 polymer ?
#
loop_
_entity_poly.entity_id
_entity_poly.type
_entity_poly.pdbx_seq_one_letter_code
_entity_poly.pdbx_strand_id
1 'polypeptide(L)'
;MSSPAFLQQPSRAKLPVAAPEQASSAVPAHRPVASSAVAARWYRLNRDRLRATLIGAISLTAFLISWHLLTKYHVVFFVRFTNVPSPLDVYGSFAREIHDPTFLMHVALSCRRILLGFLLAALVAVPLGLVMGRFRLVHEVIFPVSEVLRPIPAIAWVPMAIMLWPTNEQSIVFITFLGSFFPILVNTLHGMSLVDPVLVRAARSLGAKEASIFREVYFPASLPHIFTGLTVGMGVAWVSLIAAEMISGQYGIGYFTWEAYSLVQYSDIALGMIAIGVLGLASSLLIRAIGRLVMPWGRT
;
A
#
# COMPACT_ATOMS: atom_id res chain seq x y z
N MET A 1 19.61 -61.29 -57.76
CA MET A 1 20.29 -62.27 -56.90
C MET A 1 20.28 -61.70 -55.53
N SER A 2 19.68 -62.28 -54.70
CA SER A 2 19.60 -63.15 -53.54
C SER A 2 18.83 -62.51 -52.42
N SER A 3 17.74 -63.05 -52.21
CA SER A 3 16.96 -63.65 -51.09
C SER A 3 16.94 -63.03 -49.69
N PRO A 4 15.79 -63.10 -49.04
CA PRO A 4 15.50 -62.37 -47.80
C PRO A 4 15.79 -63.19 -46.55
N ALA A 5 16.21 -62.52 -45.46
CA ALA A 5 16.39 -63.10 -44.16
C ALA A 5 15.15 -63.01 -43.26
N PHE A 6 14.77 -64.17 -42.75
CA PHE A 6 13.71 -64.53 -41.86
C PHE A 6 13.60 -63.68 -40.60
N LEU A 7 12.36 -63.25 -40.34
CA LEU A 7 11.93 -62.73 -39.04
C LEU A 7 11.75 -63.88 -38.04
N GLN A 8 12.59 -63.99 -37.04
CA GLN A 8 12.37 -64.80 -35.85
C GLN A 8 11.55 -63.98 -34.85
N GLN A 9 10.37 -64.50 -34.53
CA GLN A 9 9.57 -64.00 -33.42
C GLN A 9 10.19 -64.45 -32.08
N PRO A 10 10.35 -63.56 -31.08
CA PRO A 10 10.73 -64.00 -29.73
C PRO A 10 9.52 -64.61 -29.01
N SER A 11 9.80 -65.79 -28.42
CA SER A 11 8.94 -66.59 -27.57
C SER A 11 8.19 -65.78 -26.50
N ARG A 12 6.90 -65.99 -26.39
CA ARG A 12 6.07 -65.50 -25.26
C ARG A 12 6.49 -66.19 -23.97
N ALA A 13 7.26 -65.50 -23.16
CA ALA A 13 7.49 -65.85 -21.76
C ALA A 13 6.17 -65.68 -20.98
N LYS A 14 5.68 -66.74 -20.38
CA LYS A 14 4.52 -66.72 -19.47
C LYS A 14 4.92 -65.92 -18.21
N LEU A 15 4.28 -64.77 -18.01
CA LEU A 15 4.33 -64.06 -16.74
C LEU A 15 3.69 -64.91 -15.63
N PRO A 16 4.30 -65.01 -14.44
CA PRO A 16 3.66 -65.66 -13.31
C PRO A 16 2.46 -64.86 -12.83
N VAL A 17 1.35 -65.55 -12.65
CA VAL A 17 0.14 -64.98 -12.04
C VAL A 17 0.46 -64.72 -10.58
N ALA A 18 0.59 -63.46 -10.23
CA ALA A 18 0.69 -63.02 -8.84
C ALA A 18 -0.60 -63.32 -8.10
N ALA A 19 -0.50 -63.99 -6.98
CA ALA A 19 -1.58 -64.25 -6.05
C ALA A 19 -2.21 -62.94 -5.57
N PRO A 20 -3.52 -62.86 -5.27
CA PRO A 20 -4.15 -61.66 -4.78
C PRO A 20 -3.58 -61.28 -3.41
N GLU A 21 -2.78 -60.24 -3.39
CA GLU A 21 -2.29 -59.59 -2.18
C GLU A 21 -3.53 -59.04 -1.43
N GLN A 22 -3.83 -59.61 -0.29
CA GLN A 22 -4.92 -59.15 0.58
C GLN A 22 -4.60 -57.72 0.99
N ALA A 23 -5.21 -56.74 0.31
CA ALA A 23 -5.21 -55.35 0.69
C ALA A 23 -5.84 -55.21 2.08
N SER A 24 -5.00 -55.22 3.10
CA SER A 24 -5.37 -54.84 4.45
C SER A 24 -5.85 -53.38 4.40
N SER A 25 -7.18 -53.21 4.40
CA SER A 25 -7.84 -51.92 4.53
C SER A 25 -7.69 -51.39 5.98
N ALA A 26 -6.47 -51.13 6.38
CA ALA A 26 -6.21 -50.33 7.57
C ALA A 26 -6.51 -48.85 7.21
N VAL A 27 -7.76 -48.44 7.43
CA VAL A 27 -8.11 -47.03 7.52
C VAL A 27 -7.12 -46.35 8.47
N PRO A 28 -6.34 -45.36 8.02
CA PRO A 28 -5.43 -44.68 8.93
C PRO A 28 -6.26 -44.07 10.06
N ALA A 29 -6.04 -44.60 11.28
CA ALA A 29 -6.69 -44.05 12.47
C ALA A 29 -6.38 -42.55 12.51
N HIS A 30 -7.43 -41.73 12.49
CA HIS A 30 -7.34 -40.29 12.74
C HIS A 30 -6.63 -40.10 14.09
N ARG A 31 -5.32 -39.85 14.03
CA ARG A 31 -4.59 -39.39 15.23
C ARG A 31 -5.23 -38.05 15.61
N PRO A 32 -5.78 -37.91 16.80
CA PRO A 32 -6.29 -36.63 17.27
C PRO A 32 -5.10 -35.66 17.22
N VAL A 33 -5.24 -34.61 16.39
CA VAL A 33 -4.25 -33.53 16.35
C VAL A 33 -4.16 -33.00 17.77
N ALA A 34 -3.06 -33.32 18.44
CA ALA A 34 -2.90 -33.12 19.87
C ALA A 34 -3.18 -31.65 20.17
N SER A 35 -4.10 -31.40 21.09
CA SER A 35 -4.43 -30.06 21.61
C SER A 35 -3.18 -29.29 22.10
N SER A 36 -2.14 -30.01 22.45
CA SER A 36 -0.79 -29.52 22.77
C SER A 36 -0.08 -28.83 21.61
N ALA A 37 -0.25 -29.29 20.35
CA ALA A 37 0.39 -28.66 19.19
C ALA A 37 -0.27 -27.31 18.82
N VAL A 38 -1.59 -27.21 18.99
CA VAL A 38 -2.35 -25.96 18.78
C VAL A 38 -2.00 -24.96 19.89
N ALA A 39 -1.96 -25.38 21.14
CA ALA A 39 -1.55 -24.55 22.27
C ALA A 39 -0.10 -24.07 22.13
N ALA A 40 0.83 -24.93 21.74
CA ALA A 40 2.24 -24.59 21.50
C ALA A 40 2.42 -23.63 20.31
N ARG A 41 1.59 -23.74 19.28
CA ARG A 41 1.57 -22.81 18.13
C ARG A 41 1.02 -21.45 18.57
N TRP A 42 -0.07 -21.43 19.34
CA TRP A 42 -0.67 -20.19 19.88
C TRP A 42 0.32 -19.46 20.81
N TYR A 43 1.01 -20.20 21.68
CA TYR A 43 2.00 -19.63 22.60
C TYR A 43 3.21 -19.04 21.86
N ARG A 44 3.71 -19.70 20.81
CA ARG A 44 4.79 -19.19 19.95
C ARG A 44 4.36 -17.92 19.22
N LEU A 45 3.20 -17.90 18.59
CA LEU A 45 2.68 -16.74 17.87
C LEU A 45 2.48 -15.53 18.79
N ASN A 46 2.00 -15.75 20.04
CA ASN A 46 1.80 -14.69 21.00
C ASN A 46 3.14 -14.16 21.53
N ARG A 47 4.12 -15.05 21.76
CA ARG A 47 5.48 -14.68 22.16
C ARG A 47 6.20 -13.88 21.07
N ASP A 48 6.07 -14.27 19.82
CA ASP A 48 6.70 -13.54 18.70
C ASP A 48 6.06 -12.15 18.50
N ARG A 49 4.75 -12.04 18.64
CA ARG A 49 4.06 -10.74 18.66
C ARG A 49 4.51 -9.86 19.83
N LEU A 50 4.56 -10.42 21.02
CA LEU A 50 5.00 -9.70 22.22
C LEU A 50 6.46 -9.24 22.08
N ARG A 51 7.34 -10.12 21.54
CA ARG A 51 8.73 -9.77 21.26
C ARG A 51 8.82 -8.65 20.23
N ALA A 52 8.06 -8.72 19.15
CA ALA A 52 8.05 -7.67 18.12
C ALA A 52 7.56 -6.33 18.66
N THR A 53 6.50 -6.33 19.48
CA THR A 53 6.00 -5.10 20.13
C THR A 53 6.97 -4.54 21.15
N LEU A 54 7.63 -5.39 21.95
CA LEU A 54 8.66 -4.96 22.90
C LEU A 54 9.87 -4.36 22.20
N ILE A 55 10.39 -5.01 21.13
CA ILE A 55 11.49 -4.48 20.35
C ILE A 55 11.11 -3.14 19.71
N GLY A 56 9.89 -3.04 19.16
CA GLY A 56 9.39 -1.79 18.61
C GLY A 56 9.29 -0.67 19.64
N ALA A 57 8.77 -0.97 20.82
CA ALA A 57 8.69 -0.02 21.93
C ALA A 57 10.07 0.42 22.42
N ILE A 58 11.02 -0.51 22.59
CA ILE A 58 12.40 -0.21 22.97
C ILE A 58 13.08 0.68 21.91
N SER A 59 12.92 0.35 20.63
CA SER A 59 13.48 1.13 19.51
C SER A 59 12.92 2.55 19.49
N LEU A 60 11.59 2.72 19.65
CA LEU A 60 10.96 4.04 19.70
C LEU A 60 11.42 4.85 20.92
N THR A 61 11.51 4.21 22.08
CA THR A 61 11.98 4.85 23.30
C THR A 61 13.45 5.26 23.18
N ALA A 62 14.31 4.39 22.63
CA ALA A 62 15.71 4.69 22.39
C ALA A 62 15.87 5.87 21.39
N PHE A 63 15.04 5.92 20.34
CA PHE A 63 14.99 7.04 19.42
C PHE A 63 14.61 8.36 20.13
N LEU A 64 13.56 8.38 20.93
CA LEU A 64 13.13 9.56 21.68
C LEU A 64 14.16 10.02 22.69
N ILE A 65 14.82 9.09 23.41
CA ILE A 65 15.90 9.39 24.35
C ILE A 65 17.10 9.97 23.59
N SER A 66 17.51 9.36 22.49
CA SER A 66 18.64 9.88 21.69
C SER A 66 18.35 11.28 21.13
N TRP A 67 17.14 11.51 20.63
CA TRP A 67 16.70 12.85 20.21
C TRP A 67 16.78 13.84 21.38
N HIS A 68 16.20 13.52 22.53
CA HIS A 68 16.25 14.39 23.71
C HIS A 68 17.69 14.71 24.16
N LEU A 69 18.57 13.71 24.20
CA LEU A 69 19.96 13.90 24.60
C LEU A 69 20.74 14.77 23.60
N LEU A 70 20.59 14.52 22.30
CA LEU A 70 21.25 15.27 21.24
C LEU A 70 20.86 16.76 21.27
N THR A 71 19.58 17.04 21.52
CA THR A 71 19.09 18.43 21.63
C THR A 71 19.51 19.09 22.93
N LYS A 72 19.43 18.37 24.06
CA LYS A 72 19.79 18.88 25.39
C LYS A 72 21.28 19.25 25.50
N TYR A 73 22.17 18.44 24.91
CA TYR A 73 23.61 18.67 24.96
C TYR A 73 24.12 19.51 23.78
N HIS A 74 23.23 20.07 22.95
CA HIS A 74 23.55 20.88 21.79
C HIS A 74 24.69 20.29 20.93
N VAL A 75 24.63 18.98 20.70
CA VAL A 75 25.67 18.25 19.98
C VAL A 75 25.88 18.87 18.60
N VAL A 76 27.11 19.31 18.31
CA VAL A 76 27.52 19.84 17.00
C VAL A 76 28.47 18.83 16.39
N PHE A 77 28.00 18.11 15.37
CA PHE A 77 28.84 17.19 14.60
C PHE A 77 28.85 17.66 13.14
N PHE A 78 28.09 17.04 12.24
CA PHE A 78 27.82 17.57 10.90
C PHE A 78 26.54 18.42 10.88
N VAL A 79 25.65 18.23 11.84
CA VAL A 79 24.35 18.88 11.98
C VAL A 79 24.37 19.71 13.27
N ARG A 80 23.82 20.91 13.21
CA ARG A 80 23.67 21.78 14.38
C ARG A 80 22.37 21.46 15.10
N PHE A 81 22.43 20.73 16.20
CA PHE A 81 21.26 20.42 17.03
C PHE A 81 20.78 21.60 17.90
N THR A 82 21.46 22.74 17.87
CA THR A 82 21.07 23.97 18.58
C THR A 82 19.68 24.49 18.18
N ASN A 83 19.28 24.30 16.93
CA ASN A 83 18.00 24.78 16.40
C ASN A 83 16.94 23.68 16.34
N VAL A 84 17.26 22.45 16.73
CA VAL A 84 16.32 21.34 16.77
C VAL A 84 15.60 21.36 18.13
N PRO A 85 14.27 21.49 18.17
CA PRO A 85 13.53 21.50 19.43
C PRO A 85 13.63 20.15 20.14
N SER A 86 13.61 20.18 21.47
CA SER A 86 13.51 18.94 22.25
C SER A 86 12.12 18.33 22.18
N PRO A 87 11.95 17.04 22.44
CA PRO A 87 10.61 16.42 22.53
C PRO A 87 9.67 17.13 23.53
N LEU A 88 10.22 17.71 24.59
CA LEU A 88 9.44 18.45 25.59
C LEU A 88 8.95 19.80 25.04
N ASP A 89 9.79 20.50 24.23
CA ASP A 89 9.39 21.76 23.61
C ASP A 89 8.25 21.52 22.59
N VAL A 90 8.34 20.42 21.83
CA VAL A 90 7.28 20.02 20.89
C VAL A 90 5.99 19.65 21.64
N TYR A 91 6.10 18.95 22.76
CA TYR A 91 4.93 18.66 23.60
C TYR A 91 4.30 19.96 24.14
N GLY A 92 5.13 20.92 24.55
CA GLY A 92 4.67 22.26 24.98
C GLY A 92 3.93 23.01 23.87
N SER A 93 4.43 22.95 22.64
CA SER A 93 3.75 23.51 21.45
C SER A 93 2.43 22.78 21.18
N PHE A 94 2.42 21.45 21.21
CA PHE A 94 1.19 20.68 21.04
C PHE A 94 0.12 21.06 22.09
N ALA A 95 0.52 21.19 23.34
CA ALA A 95 -0.41 21.56 24.42
C ALA A 95 -1.02 22.96 24.25
N ARG A 96 -0.32 23.89 23.61
CA ARG A 96 -0.84 25.23 23.26
C ARG A 96 -1.76 25.15 22.04
N GLU A 97 -1.22 24.61 20.93
CA GLU A 97 -1.85 24.61 19.61
C GLU A 97 -3.13 23.76 19.56
N ILE A 98 -3.22 22.66 20.33
CA ILE A 98 -4.41 21.80 20.32
C ILE A 98 -5.69 22.52 20.80
N HIS A 99 -5.54 23.61 21.55
CA HIS A 99 -6.64 24.45 22.02
C HIS A 99 -6.87 25.67 21.10
N ASP A 100 -5.99 25.91 20.12
CA ASP A 100 -6.19 26.97 19.14
C ASP A 100 -7.13 26.51 18.03
N PRO A 101 -8.28 27.17 17.85
CA PRO A 101 -9.19 26.88 16.73
C PRO A 101 -8.51 26.96 15.37
N THR A 102 -7.48 27.80 15.22
CA THR A 102 -6.75 27.98 13.95
C THR A 102 -5.97 26.72 13.59
N PHE A 103 -5.28 26.10 14.55
CA PHE A 103 -4.57 24.85 14.33
C PHE A 103 -5.53 23.69 13.95
N LEU A 104 -6.66 23.59 14.64
CA LEU A 104 -7.68 22.59 14.31
C LEU A 104 -8.26 22.82 12.90
N MET A 105 -8.40 24.07 12.49
CA MET A 105 -8.80 24.42 11.12
C MET A 105 -7.76 23.98 10.08
N HIS A 106 -6.46 24.18 10.34
CA HIS A 106 -5.39 23.67 9.49
C HIS A 106 -5.47 22.15 9.31
N VAL A 107 -5.63 21.40 10.40
CA VAL A 107 -5.79 19.94 10.37
C VAL A 107 -7.03 19.54 9.58
N ALA A 108 -8.18 20.15 9.84
CA ALA A 108 -9.44 19.82 9.19
C ALA A 108 -9.40 20.08 7.67
N LEU A 109 -8.81 21.19 7.23
CA LEU A 109 -8.69 21.53 5.82
C LEU A 109 -7.73 20.58 5.09
N SER A 110 -6.58 20.24 5.67
CA SER A 110 -5.69 19.24 5.07
C SER A 110 -6.36 17.87 4.97
N CYS A 111 -7.08 17.43 6.01
CA CYS A 111 -7.84 16.18 5.97
C CYS A 111 -8.95 16.20 4.89
N ARG A 112 -9.64 17.30 4.72
CA ARG A 112 -10.66 17.47 3.66
C ARG A 112 -10.02 17.39 2.27
N ARG A 113 -8.93 18.13 2.04
CA ARG A 113 -8.23 18.18 0.74
C ARG A 113 -7.66 16.83 0.34
N ILE A 114 -7.01 16.14 1.29
CA ILE A 114 -6.45 14.82 0.99
C ILE A 114 -7.55 13.81 0.69
N LEU A 115 -8.64 13.85 1.44
CA LEU A 115 -9.77 12.96 1.19
C LEU A 115 -10.36 13.18 -0.19
N LEU A 116 -10.61 14.44 -0.59
CA LEU A 116 -11.15 14.78 -1.90
C LEU A 116 -10.19 14.38 -3.03
N GLY A 117 -8.92 14.79 -2.97
CA GLY A 117 -7.93 14.49 -4.02
C GLY A 117 -7.69 12.99 -4.17
N PHE A 118 -7.54 12.28 -3.05
CA PHE A 118 -7.33 10.84 -3.04
C PHE A 118 -8.54 10.05 -3.54
N LEU A 119 -9.76 10.39 -3.09
CA LEU A 119 -10.97 9.71 -3.55
C LEU A 119 -11.22 9.93 -5.04
N LEU A 120 -11.00 11.14 -5.54
CA LEU A 120 -11.07 11.43 -6.98
C LEU A 120 -10.03 10.59 -7.75
N ALA A 121 -8.80 10.50 -7.24
CA ALA A 121 -7.77 9.68 -7.86
C ALA A 121 -8.14 8.20 -7.86
N ALA A 122 -8.64 7.67 -6.77
CA ALA A 122 -9.07 6.28 -6.68
C ALA A 122 -10.25 5.99 -7.63
N LEU A 123 -11.24 6.91 -7.68
CA LEU A 123 -12.42 6.80 -8.54
C LEU A 123 -12.06 6.77 -10.04
N VAL A 124 -11.00 7.45 -10.45
CA VAL A 124 -10.56 7.49 -11.84
C VAL A 124 -9.51 6.41 -12.12
N ALA A 125 -8.48 6.28 -11.29
CA ALA A 125 -7.34 5.41 -11.55
C ALA A 125 -7.69 3.91 -11.43
N VAL A 126 -8.56 3.51 -10.48
CA VAL A 126 -8.94 2.11 -10.34
C VAL A 126 -9.74 1.61 -11.55
N PRO A 127 -10.84 2.25 -11.96
CA PRO A 127 -11.56 1.82 -13.18
C PRO A 127 -10.68 1.88 -14.43
N LEU A 128 -9.87 2.92 -14.58
CA LEU A 128 -8.98 3.07 -15.72
C LEU A 128 -7.95 1.93 -15.77
N GLY A 129 -7.31 1.60 -14.65
CA GLY A 129 -6.36 0.50 -14.56
C GLY A 129 -6.99 -0.87 -14.86
N LEU A 130 -8.23 -1.09 -14.38
CA LEU A 130 -8.99 -2.31 -14.68
C LEU A 130 -9.34 -2.41 -16.17
N VAL A 131 -9.78 -1.30 -16.78
CA VAL A 131 -10.11 -1.25 -18.22
C VAL A 131 -8.86 -1.42 -19.07
N MET A 132 -7.75 -0.76 -18.73
CA MET A 132 -6.47 -0.94 -19.41
C MET A 132 -5.97 -2.39 -19.29
N GLY A 133 -6.10 -3.00 -18.13
CA GLY A 133 -5.70 -4.40 -17.91
C GLY A 133 -6.57 -5.41 -18.68
N ARG A 134 -7.83 -5.03 -19.01
CA ARG A 134 -8.77 -5.90 -19.73
C ARG A 134 -8.74 -5.70 -21.24
N PHE A 135 -8.58 -4.47 -21.71
CA PHE A 135 -8.69 -4.10 -23.14
C PHE A 135 -7.34 -3.63 -23.68
N ARG A 136 -6.76 -4.44 -24.56
CA ARG A 136 -5.44 -4.18 -25.14
C ARG A 136 -5.37 -2.83 -25.86
N LEU A 137 -6.41 -2.46 -26.62
CA LEU A 137 -6.46 -1.18 -27.32
C LEU A 137 -6.38 0.00 -26.35
N VAL A 138 -7.11 -0.06 -25.23
CA VAL A 138 -7.10 1.01 -24.21
C VAL A 138 -5.71 1.09 -23.56
N HIS A 139 -5.08 -0.04 -23.31
CA HIS A 139 -3.73 -0.10 -22.80
C HIS A 139 -2.74 0.56 -23.77
N GLU A 140 -2.75 0.18 -25.04
CA GLU A 140 -1.82 0.69 -26.07
C GLU A 140 -1.96 2.20 -26.28
N VAL A 141 -3.15 2.79 -26.07
CA VAL A 141 -3.38 4.24 -26.20
C VAL A 141 -2.97 5.00 -24.92
N ILE A 142 -3.35 4.50 -23.75
CA ILE A 142 -3.21 5.29 -22.50
C ILE A 142 -1.85 5.04 -21.83
N PHE A 143 -1.31 3.84 -21.92
CA PHE A 143 -0.08 3.47 -21.23
C PHE A 143 1.12 4.35 -21.63
N PRO A 144 1.40 4.64 -22.92
CA PRO A 144 2.52 5.50 -23.30
C PRO A 144 2.41 6.92 -22.70
N VAL A 145 1.18 7.49 -22.70
CA VAL A 145 0.93 8.81 -22.11
C VAL A 145 1.18 8.79 -20.60
N SER A 146 0.71 7.74 -19.93
CA SER A 146 0.93 7.56 -18.49
C SER A 146 2.42 7.42 -18.15
N GLU A 147 3.19 6.69 -18.95
CA GLU A 147 4.64 6.50 -18.75
C GLU A 147 5.45 7.79 -18.95
N VAL A 148 5.02 8.69 -19.84
CA VAL A 148 5.65 10.01 -20.03
C VAL A 148 5.32 10.96 -18.87
N LEU A 149 4.08 10.93 -18.36
CA LEU A 149 3.64 11.85 -17.31
C LEU A 149 4.05 11.40 -15.90
N ARG A 150 4.12 10.11 -15.64
CA ARG A 150 4.43 9.53 -14.32
C ARG A 150 5.75 10.00 -13.70
N PRO A 151 6.88 10.14 -14.44
CA PRO A 151 8.12 10.62 -13.86
C PRO A 151 8.09 12.07 -13.39
N ILE A 152 7.10 12.87 -13.83
CA ILE A 152 6.98 14.26 -13.43
C ILE A 152 6.44 14.30 -12.00
N PRO A 153 7.23 14.76 -10.99
CA PRO A 153 6.74 14.86 -9.61
C PRO A 153 5.51 15.76 -9.51
N ALA A 154 4.52 15.35 -8.73
CA ALA A 154 3.28 16.14 -8.57
C ALA A 154 3.54 17.59 -8.11
N ILE A 155 4.58 17.80 -7.30
CA ILE A 155 4.99 19.13 -6.87
C ILE A 155 5.40 20.05 -8.03
N ALA A 156 5.95 19.51 -9.11
CA ALA A 156 6.35 20.31 -10.27
C ALA A 156 5.14 20.91 -11.02
N TRP A 157 3.96 20.35 -10.82
CA TRP A 157 2.70 20.83 -11.41
C TRP A 157 2.09 21.99 -10.63
N VAL A 158 2.57 22.32 -9.41
CA VAL A 158 1.95 23.36 -8.57
C VAL A 158 1.82 24.71 -9.27
N PRO A 159 2.85 25.30 -9.91
CA PRO A 159 2.71 26.59 -10.60
C PRO A 159 1.66 26.53 -11.71
N MET A 160 1.64 25.42 -12.48
CA MET A 160 0.69 25.23 -13.55
C MET A 160 -0.75 25.04 -13.02
N ALA A 161 -0.89 24.32 -11.92
CA ALA A 161 -2.18 24.11 -11.28
C ALA A 161 -2.79 25.43 -10.79
N ILE A 162 -1.99 26.31 -10.19
CA ILE A 162 -2.45 27.65 -9.75
C ILE A 162 -2.96 28.50 -10.92
N MET A 163 -2.34 28.33 -12.09
CA MET A 163 -2.77 29.04 -13.31
C MET A 163 -4.03 28.44 -13.95
N LEU A 164 -4.20 27.11 -13.85
CA LEU A 164 -5.30 26.38 -14.52
C LEU A 164 -6.61 26.45 -13.74
N TRP A 165 -6.55 26.42 -12.41
CA TRP A 165 -7.72 26.33 -11.57
C TRP A 165 -8.13 27.72 -11.02
N PRO A 166 -9.44 28.03 -10.97
CA PRO A 166 -9.91 29.34 -10.50
C PRO A 166 -9.59 29.62 -9.02
N THR A 167 -9.40 28.60 -8.21
CA THR A 167 -9.14 28.73 -6.77
C THR A 167 -7.96 27.90 -6.32
N ASN A 168 -7.22 28.38 -5.31
CA ASN A 168 -6.13 27.64 -4.69
C ASN A 168 -6.57 26.28 -4.11
N GLU A 169 -7.83 26.20 -3.59
CA GLU A 169 -8.39 24.95 -3.09
C GLU A 169 -8.44 23.86 -4.16
N GLN A 170 -8.92 24.22 -5.36
CA GLN A 170 -8.98 23.29 -6.50
C GLN A 170 -7.60 22.90 -6.98
N SER A 171 -6.64 23.83 -6.99
CA SER A 171 -5.24 23.57 -7.34
C SER A 171 -4.62 22.54 -6.37
N ILE A 172 -4.80 22.72 -5.06
CA ILE A 172 -4.26 21.81 -4.04
C ILE A 172 -4.88 20.41 -4.17
N VAL A 173 -6.20 20.32 -4.34
CA VAL A 173 -6.91 19.04 -4.55
C VAL A 173 -6.43 18.37 -5.84
N PHE A 174 -6.19 19.10 -6.92
CA PHE A 174 -5.67 18.57 -8.17
C PHE A 174 -4.24 18.03 -8.03
N ILE A 175 -3.36 18.71 -7.32
CA ILE A 175 -2.00 18.23 -7.06
C ILE A 175 -2.03 16.96 -6.19
N THR A 176 -2.91 16.92 -5.20
CA THR A 176 -3.14 15.73 -4.37
C THR A 176 -3.67 14.55 -5.19
N PHE A 177 -4.60 14.84 -6.12
CA PHE A 177 -5.09 13.86 -7.09
C PHE A 177 -3.94 13.30 -7.95
N LEU A 178 -3.11 14.14 -8.56
CA LEU A 178 -1.97 13.72 -9.38
C LEU A 178 -0.99 12.84 -8.60
N GLY A 179 -0.67 13.20 -7.35
CA GLY A 179 0.20 12.42 -6.49
C GLY A 179 -0.32 11.01 -6.22
N SER A 180 -1.63 10.85 -6.07
CA SER A 180 -2.28 9.55 -5.83
C SER A 180 -2.51 8.75 -7.10
N PHE A 181 -2.82 9.42 -8.21
CA PHE A 181 -3.34 8.83 -9.44
C PHE A 181 -2.41 7.76 -10.02
N PHE A 182 -1.15 8.11 -10.28
CA PHE A 182 -0.20 7.19 -10.92
C PHE A 182 0.12 5.96 -10.07
N PRO A 183 0.41 6.06 -8.77
CA PRO A 183 0.61 4.87 -7.93
C PRO A 183 -0.59 3.93 -7.92
N ILE A 184 -1.81 4.46 -7.87
CA ILE A 184 -3.04 3.65 -7.89
C ILE A 184 -3.21 3.00 -9.26
N LEU A 185 -3.05 3.74 -10.35
CA LEU A 185 -3.20 3.25 -11.72
C LEU A 185 -2.24 2.08 -12.02
N VAL A 186 -0.95 2.30 -11.75
CA VAL A 186 0.09 1.30 -12.05
C VAL A 186 -0.10 0.02 -11.22
N ASN A 187 -0.41 0.15 -9.93
CA ASN A 187 -0.65 -1.03 -9.10
C ASN A 187 -1.93 -1.78 -9.50
N THR A 188 -2.98 -1.06 -9.90
CA THR A 188 -4.21 -1.69 -10.41
C THR A 188 -3.93 -2.44 -11.72
N LEU A 189 -3.22 -1.83 -12.65
CA LEU A 189 -2.82 -2.45 -13.92
C LEU A 189 -1.95 -3.68 -13.66
N HIS A 190 -0.97 -3.58 -12.76
CA HIS A 190 -0.12 -4.70 -12.36
C HIS A 190 -0.94 -5.85 -11.76
N GLY A 191 -1.91 -5.55 -10.89
CA GLY A 191 -2.82 -6.55 -10.34
C GLY A 191 -3.59 -7.31 -11.41
N MET A 192 -4.04 -6.63 -12.46
CA MET A 192 -4.70 -7.24 -13.60
C MET A 192 -3.75 -8.16 -14.41
N SER A 193 -2.49 -7.79 -14.56
CA SER A 193 -1.49 -8.58 -15.31
C SER A 193 -1.07 -9.86 -14.62
N LEU A 194 -1.25 -9.95 -13.29
CA LEU A 194 -0.91 -11.11 -12.47
C LEU A 194 -2.02 -12.16 -12.36
N VAL A 195 -3.18 -11.92 -12.97
CA VAL A 195 -4.28 -12.89 -12.95
C VAL A 195 -3.88 -14.13 -13.76
N ASP A 196 -3.95 -15.31 -13.13
CA ASP A 196 -3.56 -16.57 -13.76
C ASP A 196 -4.42 -16.86 -15.01
N PRO A 197 -3.81 -16.97 -16.20
CA PRO A 197 -4.54 -17.30 -17.43
C PRO A 197 -5.25 -18.65 -17.38
N VAL A 198 -4.80 -19.57 -16.51
CA VAL A 198 -5.43 -20.88 -16.33
C VAL A 198 -6.83 -20.72 -15.76
N LEU A 199 -6.99 -19.87 -14.74
CA LEU A 199 -8.31 -19.58 -14.16
C LEU A 199 -9.29 -19.01 -15.20
N VAL A 200 -8.79 -18.08 -16.03
CA VAL A 200 -9.59 -17.47 -17.10
C VAL A 200 -10.02 -18.52 -18.15
N ARG A 201 -9.09 -19.38 -18.56
CA ARG A 201 -9.39 -20.47 -19.52
C ARG A 201 -10.40 -21.47 -18.93
N ALA A 202 -10.20 -21.87 -17.68
CA ALA A 202 -11.13 -22.79 -17.00
C ALA A 202 -12.54 -22.21 -16.91
N ALA A 203 -12.68 -20.94 -16.53
CA ALA A 203 -13.97 -20.27 -16.48
C ALA A 203 -14.66 -20.24 -17.87
N ARG A 204 -13.92 -19.97 -18.94
CA ARG A 204 -14.46 -20.01 -20.32
C ARG A 204 -14.89 -21.41 -20.75
N SER A 205 -14.11 -22.44 -20.40
CA SER A 205 -14.48 -23.83 -20.70
C SER A 205 -15.74 -24.28 -19.99
N LEU A 206 -16.05 -23.68 -18.84
CA LEU A 206 -17.32 -23.88 -18.11
C LEU A 206 -18.50 -23.02 -18.63
N GLY A 207 -18.29 -22.27 -19.71
CA GLY A 207 -19.32 -21.44 -20.34
C GLY A 207 -19.56 -20.08 -19.65
N ALA A 208 -18.66 -19.61 -18.80
CA ALA A 208 -18.78 -18.31 -18.16
C ALA A 208 -18.70 -17.16 -19.19
N LYS A 209 -19.59 -16.18 -19.05
CA LYS A 209 -19.59 -14.96 -19.88
C LYS A 209 -18.43 -14.05 -19.49
N GLU A 210 -17.92 -13.24 -20.41
CA GLU A 210 -16.81 -12.33 -20.17
C GLU A 210 -17.04 -11.36 -18.99
N ALA A 211 -18.28 -10.91 -18.78
CA ALA A 211 -18.65 -10.07 -17.64
C ALA A 211 -18.54 -10.84 -16.30
N SER A 212 -18.93 -12.13 -16.26
CA SER A 212 -18.78 -12.99 -15.07
C SER A 212 -17.30 -13.25 -14.79
N ILE A 213 -16.50 -13.53 -15.82
CA ILE A 213 -15.05 -13.73 -15.70
C ILE A 213 -14.38 -12.45 -15.15
N PHE A 214 -14.79 -11.28 -15.61
CA PHE A 214 -14.26 -10.02 -15.10
C PHE A 214 -14.61 -9.82 -13.63
N ARG A 215 -15.88 -10.03 -13.24
CA ARG A 215 -16.38 -9.79 -11.88
C ARG A 215 -15.89 -10.84 -10.88
N GLU A 216 -15.76 -12.10 -11.29
CA GLU A 216 -15.52 -13.23 -10.40
C GLU A 216 -14.05 -13.70 -10.41
N VAL A 217 -13.28 -13.39 -11.46
CA VAL A 217 -11.88 -13.78 -11.58
C VAL A 217 -10.96 -12.56 -11.56
N TYR A 218 -11.07 -11.65 -12.55
CA TYR A 218 -10.14 -10.53 -12.67
C TYR A 218 -10.21 -9.55 -11.51
N PHE A 219 -11.40 -9.08 -11.18
CA PHE A 219 -11.58 -8.06 -10.15
C PHE A 219 -11.16 -8.56 -8.75
N PRO A 220 -11.62 -9.74 -8.25
CA PRO A 220 -11.18 -10.23 -6.95
C PRO A 220 -9.69 -10.55 -6.88
N ALA A 221 -9.11 -11.09 -7.96
CA ALA A 221 -7.68 -11.39 -8.02
C ALA A 221 -6.80 -10.13 -8.03
N SER A 222 -7.28 -9.02 -8.61
CA SER A 222 -6.55 -7.73 -8.62
C SER A 222 -6.69 -6.91 -7.33
N LEU A 223 -7.69 -7.18 -6.49
CA LEU A 223 -7.97 -6.42 -5.27
C LEU A 223 -6.75 -6.22 -4.34
N PRO A 224 -5.91 -7.23 -4.05
CA PRO A 224 -4.73 -7.03 -3.20
C PRO A 224 -3.79 -5.96 -3.74
N HIS A 225 -3.59 -5.92 -5.05
CA HIS A 225 -2.75 -4.92 -5.72
C HIS A 225 -3.41 -3.55 -5.78
N ILE A 226 -4.74 -3.48 -5.95
CA ILE A 226 -5.50 -2.23 -5.86
C ILE A 226 -5.30 -1.62 -4.47
N PHE A 227 -5.47 -2.39 -3.39
CA PHE A 227 -5.25 -1.90 -2.02
C PHE A 227 -3.81 -1.54 -1.73
N THR A 228 -2.84 -2.21 -2.33
CA THR A 228 -1.43 -1.81 -2.31
C THR A 228 -1.27 -0.44 -2.99
N GLY A 229 -1.83 -0.26 -4.17
CA GLY A 229 -1.82 1.01 -4.90
C GLY A 229 -2.49 2.14 -4.12
N LEU A 230 -3.64 1.89 -3.50
CA LEU A 230 -4.32 2.84 -2.62
C LEU A 230 -3.44 3.25 -1.43
N THR A 231 -2.76 2.29 -0.79
CA THR A 231 -1.89 2.58 0.36
C THR A 231 -0.67 3.40 -0.04
N VAL A 232 -0.01 3.05 -1.16
CA VAL A 232 1.14 3.81 -1.70
C VAL A 232 0.68 5.18 -2.18
N GLY A 233 -0.44 5.24 -2.90
CA GLY A 233 -1.05 6.48 -3.39
C GLY A 233 -1.39 7.46 -2.26
N MET A 234 -1.90 6.98 -1.13
CA MET A 234 -2.16 7.80 0.06
C MET A 234 -0.87 8.42 0.60
N GLY A 235 0.22 7.66 0.66
CA GLY A 235 1.52 8.20 1.10
C GLY A 235 2.02 9.31 0.18
N VAL A 236 1.97 9.11 -1.14
CA VAL A 236 2.36 10.13 -2.12
C VAL A 236 1.40 11.32 -2.12
N ALA A 237 0.10 11.10 -1.86
CA ALA A 237 -0.90 12.15 -1.72
C ALA A 237 -0.54 13.12 -0.59
N TRP A 238 -0.14 12.62 0.58
CA TRP A 238 0.30 13.47 1.70
C TRP A 238 1.52 14.33 1.32
N VAL A 239 2.53 13.75 0.69
CA VAL A 239 3.70 14.51 0.23
C VAL A 239 3.28 15.62 -0.74
N SER A 240 2.42 15.29 -1.70
CA SER A 240 1.93 16.24 -2.72
C SER A 240 1.05 17.34 -2.13
N LEU A 241 0.17 16.97 -1.19
CA LEU A 241 -0.70 17.92 -0.48
C LEU A 241 0.10 18.94 0.29
N ILE A 242 1.05 18.47 1.13
CA ILE A 242 1.86 19.36 1.98
C ILE A 242 2.68 20.32 1.12
N ALA A 243 3.29 19.84 0.04
CA ALA A 243 4.02 20.69 -0.88
C ALA A 243 3.12 21.75 -1.55
N ALA A 244 1.92 21.39 -1.96
CA ALA A 244 0.95 22.31 -2.53
C ALA A 244 0.46 23.34 -1.50
N GLU A 245 0.21 22.94 -0.26
CA GLU A 245 -0.19 23.84 0.83
C GLU A 245 0.91 24.84 1.20
N MET A 246 2.19 24.41 1.21
CA MET A 246 3.32 25.31 1.47
C MET A 246 3.47 26.40 0.42
N ILE A 247 3.15 26.10 -0.85
CA ILE A 247 3.38 27.04 -1.97
C ILE A 247 2.15 27.92 -2.21
N SER A 248 0.95 27.35 -2.20
CA SER A 248 -0.29 28.01 -2.64
C SER A 248 -1.33 28.16 -1.53
N GLY A 249 -1.11 27.55 -0.36
CA GLY A 249 -2.09 27.55 0.72
C GLY A 249 -2.14 28.84 1.50
N GLN A 250 -3.31 29.08 2.09
CA GLN A 250 -3.51 30.07 3.15
C GLN A 250 -3.81 29.41 4.48
N TYR A 251 -4.17 28.14 4.44
CA TYR A 251 -4.47 27.25 5.56
C TYR A 251 -4.08 25.83 5.20
N GLY A 252 -3.88 25.01 6.20
CA GLY A 252 -3.45 23.62 6.08
C GLY A 252 -2.22 23.35 6.92
N ILE A 253 -1.93 22.07 7.22
CA ILE A 253 -0.77 21.70 8.05
C ILE A 253 0.54 22.03 7.34
N GLY A 254 0.57 21.93 6.01
CA GLY A 254 1.73 22.35 5.21
C GLY A 254 1.98 23.84 5.32
N TYR A 255 0.92 24.66 5.23
CA TYR A 255 1.01 26.11 5.44
C TYR A 255 1.45 26.45 6.86
N PHE A 256 0.84 25.85 7.89
CA PHE A 256 1.25 26.01 9.30
C PHE A 256 2.75 25.73 9.50
N THR A 257 3.23 24.64 8.92
CA THR A 257 4.67 24.30 9.02
C THR A 257 5.56 25.32 8.32
N TRP A 258 5.12 25.85 7.17
CA TRP A 258 5.85 26.88 6.43
C TRP A 258 5.82 28.25 7.15
N GLU A 259 4.70 28.63 7.71
CA GLU A 259 4.53 29.85 8.51
C GLU A 259 5.41 29.79 9.77
N ALA A 260 5.38 28.67 10.51
CA ALA A 260 6.25 28.43 11.65
C ALA A 260 7.75 28.54 11.28
N TYR A 261 8.14 28.03 10.11
CA TYR A 261 9.49 28.20 9.58
C TYR A 261 9.84 29.67 9.33
N SER A 262 8.95 30.43 8.72
CA SER A 262 9.12 31.86 8.42
C SER A 262 9.24 32.71 9.69
N LEU A 263 8.56 32.27 10.75
CA LEU A 263 8.60 32.93 12.08
C LEU A 263 9.70 32.39 13.01
N VAL A 264 10.51 31.43 12.52
CA VAL A 264 11.61 30.80 13.29
C VAL A 264 11.11 30.05 14.54
N GLN A 265 9.90 29.54 14.49
CA GLN A 265 9.24 28.77 15.58
C GLN A 265 9.55 27.28 15.44
N TYR A 266 10.76 26.87 15.81
CA TYR A 266 11.25 25.50 15.58
C TYR A 266 10.37 24.42 16.18
N SER A 267 9.75 24.65 17.36
CA SER A 267 8.86 23.70 18.02
C SER A 267 7.58 23.45 17.23
N ASP A 268 7.03 24.48 16.60
CA ASP A 268 5.81 24.40 15.81
C ASP A 268 6.07 23.76 14.44
N ILE A 269 7.28 23.98 13.86
CA ILE A 269 7.71 23.22 12.68
C ILE A 269 7.70 21.72 12.98
N ALA A 270 8.33 21.31 14.10
CA ALA A 270 8.39 19.91 14.49
C ALA A 270 7.01 19.34 14.83
N LEU A 271 6.13 20.14 15.44
CA LEU A 271 4.73 19.78 15.67
C LEU A 271 3.99 19.51 14.35
N GLY A 272 4.12 20.40 13.36
CA GLY A 272 3.55 20.22 12.03
C GLY A 272 4.03 18.93 11.36
N MET A 273 5.34 18.64 11.41
CA MET A 273 5.92 17.41 10.88
C MET A 273 5.35 16.15 11.56
N ILE A 274 5.20 16.17 12.89
CA ILE A 274 4.61 15.06 13.65
C ILE A 274 3.14 14.90 13.29
N ALA A 275 2.38 15.98 13.19
CA ALA A 275 0.98 15.95 12.79
C ALA A 275 0.80 15.30 11.40
N ILE A 276 1.62 15.69 10.42
CA ILE A 276 1.64 15.08 9.08
C ILE A 276 1.94 13.58 9.17
N GLY A 277 2.95 13.19 9.95
CA GLY A 277 3.33 11.78 10.13
C GLY A 277 2.22 10.95 10.76
N VAL A 278 1.56 11.45 11.80
CA VAL A 278 0.44 10.78 12.49
C VAL A 278 -0.77 10.64 11.58
N LEU A 279 -1.16 11.69 10.88
CA LEU A 279 -2.31 11.67 9.97
C LEU A 279 -2.03 10.78 8.73
N GLY A 280 -0.81 10.82 8.20
CA GLY A 280 -0.37 9.96 7.10
C GLY A 280 -0.38 8.48 7.50
N LEU A 281 0.10 8.16 8.71
CA LEU A 281 0.04 6.80 9.24
C LEU A 281 -1.40 6.35 9.49
N ALA A 282 -2.22 7.19 10.12
CA ALA A 282 -3.63 6.89 10.41
C ALA A 282 -4.43 6.60 9.14
N SER A 283 -4.29 7.43 8.11
CA SER A 283 -4.96 7.23 6.81
C SER A 283 -4.48 5.95 6.10
N SER A 284 -3.18 5.65 6.13
CA SER A 284 -2.63 4.42 5.55
C SER A 284 -3.10 3.17 6.30
N LEU A 285 -3.18 3.23 7.64
CA LEU A 285 -3.72 2.15 8.46
C LEU A 285 -5.22 1.93 8.20
N LEU A 286 -5.97 3.00 8.00
CA LEU A 286 -7.39 2.93 7.65
C LEU A 286 -7.60 2.19 6.32
N ILE A 287 -6.84 2.54 5.28
CA ILE A 287 -6.91 1.85 3.98
C ILE A 287 -6.58 0.36 4.13
N ARG A 288 -5.53 0.01 4.88
CA ARG A 288 -5.18 -1.39 5.15
C ARG A 288 -6.26 -2.12 5.95
N ALA A 289 -6.92 -1.44 6.89
CA ALA A 289 -8.03 -2.02 7.64
C ALA A 289 -9.22 -2.31 6.74
N ILE A 290 -9.59 -1.35 5.88
CA ILE A 290 -10.66 -1.55 4.87
C ILE A 290 -10.28 -2.71 3.93
N GLY A 291 -9.04 -2.77 3.45
CA GLY A 291 -8.56 -3.87 2.61
C GLY A 291 -8.71 -5.24 3.27
N ARG A 292 -8.40 -5.35 4.57
CA ARG A 292 -8.58 -6.60 5.33
C ARG A 292 -10.05 -6.99 5.52
N LEU A 293 -10.97 -6.04 5.54
CA LEU A 293 -12.41 -6.31 5.61
C LEU A 293 -12.96 -6.75 4.26
N VAL A 294 -12.49 -6.13 3.17
CA VAL A 294 -12.94 -6.43 1.80
C VAL A 294 -12.36 -7.75 1.28
N MET A 295 -11.18 -8.16 1.76
CA MET A 295 -10.49 -9.38 1.31
C MET A 295 -10.31 -10.40 2.45
N PRO A 296 -11.37 -11.07 2.93
CA PRO A 296 -11.24 -12.06 4.00
C PRO A 296 -10.41 -13.30 3.60
N TRP A 297 -10.30 -13.59 2.30
CA TRP A 297 -9.48 -14.67 1.74
C TRP A 297 -7.97 -14.38 1.67
N GLY A 298 -7.55 -13.13 1.80
CA GLY A 298 -6.13 -12.72 1.80
C GLY A 298 -5.44 -12.86 3.16
N ARG A 299 -6.05 -13.54 4.13
CA ARG A 299 -5.48 -13.82 5.45
C ARG A 299 -4.68 -15.13 5.41
N THR A 300 -3.46 -15.08 4.90
CA THR A 300 -2.47 -16.15 5.05
C THR A 300 -1.29 -15.67 5.87
#